data_075e1216b350aa898b0bc69c95a29992
#
_entry.id   075e1216b350aa898b0bc69c95a29992
#
_cell.length_a   1.000
_cell.length_b   1.000
_cell.length_c   1.000
_cell.angle_alpha   90.00
_cell.angle_beta   90.00
_cell.angle_gamma   90.00
#
_symmetry.space_group_name_H-M   'P 1'
#
loop_
_entity.id
_entity.type
_entity.pdbx_description
1 polymer ?
#
loop_
_entity_poly.entity_id
_entity_poly.type
_entity_poly.pdbx_seq_one_letter_code
_entity_poly.pdbx_strand_id
1 'polypeptide(L)'
;MSITERRFVLVDFKYTNDVMGHVRVYEAGNTYDMPRALAHAAAKRELVAVERPIDWEPPSILRPPEVLTEAELAAAEAELKALQRHAFEIVNPEIG
;
A
#
# COMPACT_ATOMS: atom_id res chain seq x y z
N MET A 1 -3.11 -16.86 -6.70
CA MET A 1 -2.77 -15.78 -7.63
C MET A 1 -2.69 -14.46 -6.88
N SER A 2 -1.58 -13.77 -6.99
CA SER A 2 -1.44 -12.49 -6.29
C SER A 2 -2.09 -11.38 -7.08
N ILE A 3 -2.81 -10.53 -6.39
CA ILE A 3 -3.38 -9.33 -6.99
C ILE A 3 -2.42 -8.20 -6.74
N THR A 4 -1.98 -7.55 -7.81
CA THR A 4 -1.10 -6.39 -7.69
C THR A 4 -1.83 -5.15 -8.16
N GLU A 5 -1.40 -4.01 -7.64
CA GLU A 5 -1.94 -2.73 -8.04
C GLU A 5 -0.80 -1.79 -8.35
N ARG A 6 -0.97 -0.99 -9.40
CA ARG A 6 0.05 -0.03 -9.78
C ARG A 6 -0.15 1.24 -8.99
N ARG A 7 0.93 1.72 -8.38
CA ARG A 7 0.87 2.94 -7.57
C ARG A 7 2.10 3.80 -7.84
N PHE A 8 1.88 5.11 -7.82
CA PHE A 8 2.96 6.09 -7.91
C PHE A 8 3.48 6.35 -6.51
N VAL A 9 4.80 6.30 -6.33
CA VAL A 9 5.43 6.46 -5.01
C VAL A 9 5.68 7.95 -4.76
N LEU A 10 5.08 8.47 -3.70
CA LEU A 10 5.18 9.88 -3.33
C LEU A 10 6.41 10.16 -2.47
N VAL A 11 6.79 9.22 -1.63
CA VAL A 11 7.89 9.35 -0.68
C VAL A 11 8.62 8.02 -0.65
N ASP A 12 9.95 8.06 -0.57
CA ASP A 12 10.74 6.83 -0.47
C ASP A 12 10.27 6.00 0.71
N PHE A 13 10.05 4.73 0.49
CA PHE A 13 9.75 3.82 1.58
C PHE A 13 10.27 2.43 1.28
N LYS A 14 10.38 1.63 2.33
CA LYS A 14 10.79 0.25 2.17
C LYS A 14 9.87 -0.66 2.97
N TYR A 15 9.70 -1.87 2.47
CA TYR A 15 8.95 -2.91 3.14
C TYR A 15 9.94 -3.96 3.62
N THR A 16 9.86 -4.31 4.89
CA THR A 16 10.72 -5.35 5.46
C THR A 16 9.88 -6.52 5.92
N ASN A 17 10.35 -7.72 5.58
CA ASN A 17 9.73 -8.96 6.03
C ASN A 17 10.73 -9.64 6.95
N ASP A 18 10.48 -9.57 8.25
CA ASP A 18 11.40 -10.09 9.25
C ASP A 18 11.59 -11.60 9.14
N VAL A 19 10.57 -12.30 8.72
CA VAL A 19 10.63 -13.77 8.64
C VAL A 19 11.63 -14.22 7.58
N MET A 20 11.63 -13.54 6.44
CA MET A 20 12.48 -13.91 5.31
C MET A 20 13.72 -13.04 5.20
N GLY A 21 13.76 -11.95 5.95
CA GLY A 21 14.86 -11.00 5.86
C GLY A 21 14.89 -10.21 4.56
N HIS A 22 13.80 -10.23 3.81
CA HIS A 22 13.73 -9.49 2.55
C HIS A 22 13.41 -8.03 2.78
N VAL A 23 14.10 -7.18 2.05
CA VAL A 23 13.85 -5.75 2.06
C VAL A 23 13.56 -5.31 0.63
N ARG A 24 12.45 -4.62 0.43
CA ARG A 24 12.09 -4.08 -0.86
C ARG A 24 12.01 -2.56 -0.75
N VAL A 25 12.71 -1.88 -1.64
CA VAL A 25 12.77 -0.42 -1.62
C VAL A 25 11.93 0.14 -2.75
N TYR A 26 11.12 1.15 -2.45
CA TYR A 26 10.30 1.85 -3.43
C TYR A 26 10.73 3.31 -3.43
N GLU A 27 11.19 3.78 -4.56
CA GLU A 27 11.72 5.14 -4.67
C GLU A 27 10.66 6.12 -5.16
N ALA A 28 10.63 7.29 -4.54
CA ALA A 28 9.71 8.35 -4.93
C ALA A 28 9.90 8.75 -6.38
N GLY A 29 8.81 9.07 -7.05
CA GLY A 29 8.87 9.48 -8.44
C GLY A 29 8.73 8.35 -9.44
N ASN A 30 8.65 7.11 -8.97
CA ASN A 30 8.50 5.95 -9.84
C ASN A 30 7.17 5.27 -9.58
N THR A 31 6.71 4.52 -10.57
CA THR A 31 5.49 3.75 -10.47
C THR A 31 5.86 2.28 -10.39
N TYR A 32 5.23 1.57 -9.48
CA TYR A 32 5.50 0.15 -9.27
C TYR A 32 4.21 -0.64 -9.20
N ASP A 33 4.28 -1.89 -9.62
CA ASP A 33 3.24 -2.86 -9.33
C ASP A 33 3.56 -3.46 -7.97
N MET A 34 2.64 -3.38 -7.04
CA MET A 34 2.88 -3.87 -5.69
C MET A 34 1.69 -4.69 -5.21
N PRO A 35 1.90 -5.62 -4.28
CA PRO A 35 0.78 -6.38 -3.74
C PRO A 35 -0.30 -5.45 -3.20
N ARG A 36 -1.55 -5.86 -3.38
CA ARG A 36 -2.69 -5.03 -2.98
C ARG A 36 -2.64 -4.61 -1.52
N ALA A 37 -2.27 -5.54 -0.63
CA ALA A 37 -2.18 -5.22 0.79
C ALA A 37 -1.10 -4.18 1.06
N LEU A 38 0.03 -4.27 0.36
CA LEU A 38 1.09 -3.29 0.51
C LEU A 38 0.65 -1.93 0.00
N ALA A 39 -0.04 -1.90 -1.15
CA ALA A 39 -0.56 -0.65 -1.69
C ALA A 39 -1.54 0.00 -0.71
N HIS A 40 -2.38 -0.80 -0.08
CA HIS A 40 -3.34 -0.29 0.89
C HIS A 40 -2.64 0.28 2.13
N ALA A 41 -1.66 -0.44 2.67
CA ALA A 41 -0.91 0.02 3.84
C ALA A 41 -0.14 1.30 3.52
N ALA A 42 0.50 1.36 2.36
CA ALA A 42 1.25 2.54 1.96
C ALA A 42 0.33 3.74 1.74
N ALA A 43 -0.85 3.51 1.18
CA ALA A 43 -1.81 4.57 0.96
C ALA A 43 -2.32 5.16 2.26
N LYS A 44 -2.50 4.33 3.28
CA LYS A 44 -2.92 4.82 4.60
C LYS A 44 -1.90 5.77 5.21
N ARG A 45 -0.64 5.58 4.89
CA ARG A 45 0.44 6.45 5.38
C ARG A 45 0.78 7.55 4.38
N GLU A 46 -0.02 7.66 3.32
CA GLU A 46 0.17 8.67 2.28
C GLU A 46 1.53 8.58 1.59
N LEU A 47 2.02 7.37 1.42
CA LEU A 47 3.30 7.12 0.74
C LEU A 47 3.13 6.92 -0.76
N VAL A 48 1.94 6.54 -1.20
CA VAL A 48 1.67 6.26 -2.61
C VAL A 48 0.34 6.89 -3.03
N ALA A 49 0.18 7.05 -4.35
CA ALA A 49 -1.07 7.52 -4.94
C ALA A 49 -1.39 6.64 -6.14
N VAL A 50 -2.63 6.71 -6.60
CA VAL A 50 -3.05 5.94 -7.76
C VAL A 50 -2.27 6.37 -9.00
N GLU A 51 -2.02 7.66 -9.11
CA GLU A 51 -1.22 8.19 -10.20
C GLU A 51 -0.50 9.44 -9.71
N ARG A 52 0.44 9.92 -10.51
CA ARG A 52 1.24 11.07 -10.14
C ARG A 52 0.34 12.31 -9.98
N PRO A 53 0.32 12.93 -8.81
CA PRO A 53 -0.41 14.19 -8.64
C PRO A 53 0.19 15.29 -9.51
N ILE A 54 -0.66 16.18 -10.00
CA ILE A 54 -0.22 17.26 -10.86
C ILE A 54 0.80 18.16 -10.16
N ASP A 55 0.60 18.40 -8.88
CA ASP A 55 1.46 19.30 -8.11
C ASP A 55 2.53 18.56 -7.32
N TRP A 56 2.74 17.28 -7.62
CA TRP A 56 3.75 16.51 -6.88
C TRP A 56 5.15 16.98 -7.25
N GLU A 57 5.99 17.14 -6.25
CA GLU A 57 7.40 17.47 -6.41
C GLU A 57 8.25 16.51 -5.61
N PRO A 58 9.45 16.16 -6.10
CA PRO A 58 10.34 15.30 -5.32
C PRO A 58 10.68 15.96 -3.99
N PRO A 59 10.80 15.18 -2.91
CA PRO A 59 11.21 15.73 -1.63
C PRO A 59 12.57 16.39 -1.74
N SER A 60 12.68 17.61 -1.28
CA SER A 60 13.95 18.36 -1.36
C SER A 60 14.85 18.10 -0.15
N ILE A 61 14.32 17.49 0.90
CA ILE A 61 15.08 17.20 2.10
C ILE A 61 15.38 15.72 2.14
N LEU A 62 16.64 15.37 2.35
CA LEU A 62 17.04 13.98 2.49
C LEU A 62 16.53 13.46 3.83
N ARG A 63 15.68 12.46 3.76
CA ARG A 63 15.15 11.78 4.93
C ARG A 63 15.36 10.29 4.78
N PRO A 64 15.52 9.57 5.90
CA PRO A 64 15.52 8.11 5.82
C PRO A 64 14.20 7.65 5.23
N PRO A 65 14.20 6.56 4.45
CA PRO A 65 12.93 6.05 3.90
C PRO A 65 12.00 5.62 5.02
N GLU A 66 10.71 5.80 4.80
CA GLU A 66 9.70 5.28 5.71
C GLU A 66 9.75 3.76 5.68
N VAL A 67 9.40 3.13 6.77
CA VAL A 67 9.45 1.68 6.88
C VAL A 67 8.06 1.12 7.08
N LEU A 68 7.67 0.20 6.21
CA LEU A 68 6.45 -0.58 6.38
C LEU A 68 6.86 -1.97 6.86
N THR A 69 6.22 -2.44 7.91
CA THR A 69 6.54 -3.73 8.49
C THR A 69 5.52 -4.78 8.07
N GLU A 70 5.87 -6.04 8.31
CA GLU A 70 4.95 -7.14 8.04
C GLU A 70 3.67 -7.00 8.87
N ALA A 71 3.78 -6.48 10.08
CA ALA A 71 2.59 -6.25 10.92
C ALA A 71 1.63 -5.27 10.27
N GLU A 72 2.15 -4.19 9.67
CA GLU A 72 1.31 -3.23 8.97
C GLU A 72 0.66 -3.86 7.74
N LEU A 73 1.40 -4.71 7.04
CA LEU A 73 0.87 -5.41 5.90
C LEU A 73 -0.25 -6.36 6.30
N ALA A 74 -0.05 -7.10 7.37
CA ALA A 74 -1.08 -8.01 7.89
C ALA A 74 -2.33 -7.26 8.31
N ALA A 75 -2.17 -6.11 8.94
CA ALA A 75 -3.30 -5.27 9.31
C ALA A 75 -4.06 -4.77 8.07
N ALA A 76 -3.32 -4.41 7.04
CA ALA A 76 -3.94 -3.96 5.78
C ALA A 76 -4.70 -5.10 5.11
N GLU A 77 -4.14 -6.30 5.13
CA GLU A 77 -4.85 -7.46 4.59
C GLU A 77 -6.15 -7.73 5.34
N ALA A 78 -6.13 -7.62 6.66
CA ALA A 78 -7.32 -7.81 7.46
C ALA A 78 -8.38 -6.75 7.13
N GLU A 79 -7.95 -5.50 6.95
CA GLU A 79 -8.86 -4.44 6.58
C GLU A 79 -9.49 -4.68 5.21
N LEU A 80 -8.70 -5.13 4.25
CA LEU A 80 -9.21 -5.42 2.92
C LEU A 80 -10.23 -6.53 2.94
N LYS A 81 -9.99 -7.56 3.73
CA LYS A 81 -10.95 -8.64 3.88
C LYS A 81 -12.24 -8.16 4.52
N ALA A 82 -12.13 -7.30 5.52
CA ALA A 82 -13.30 -6.74 6.18
C ALA A 82 -14.12 -5.88 5.23
N LEU A 83 -13.45 -5.08 4.41
CA LEU A 83 -14.13 -4.26 3.42
C LEU A 83 -14.84 -5.10 2.37
N GLN A 84 -14.19 -6.16 1.91
CA GLN A 84 -14.80 -7.07 0.96
C GLN A 84 -16.05 -7.73 1.54
N ARG A 85 -15.95 -8.19 2.77
CA ARG A 85 -17.07 -8.83 3.44
C ARG A 85 -18.23 -7.85 3.60
N HIS A 86 -17.92 -6.63 4.02
CA HIS A 86 -18.93 -5.61 4.22
C HIS A 86 -19.64 -5.27 2.90
N ALA A 87 -18.86 -5.12 1.84
CA ALA A 87 -19.44 -4.84 0.53
C ALA A 87 -20.34 -5.99 0.05
N PHE A 88 -19.92 -7.20 0.30
CA PHE A 88 -20.71 -8.37 -0.07
C PHE A 88 -22.04 -8.40 0.70
N GLU A 89 -22.00 -8.09 1.97
CA GLU A 89 -23.21 -8.04 2.80
C GLU A 89 -24.18 -6.97 2.33
N ILE A 90 -23.67 -5.84 1.91
CA ILE A 90 -24.52 -4.76 1.39
C ILE A 90 -25.18 -5.17 0.08
N VAL A 91 -24.42 -5.83 -0.78
CA VAL A 91 -24.95 -6.24 -2.07
C VAL A 91 -26.00 -7.31 -1.93
N ASN A 92 -25.96 -8.07 -0.86
CA ASN A 92 -26.86 -9.22 -0.67
C ASN A 92 -27.74 -9.04 0.54
N PRO A 93 -28.57 -8.05 0.58
CA PRO A 93 -29.29 -7.71 1.73
C PRO A 93 -30.41 -8.53 2.04
N GLU A 94 -30.99 -9.14 1.73
CA GLU A 94 -31.90 -9.49 2.06
C GLU A 94 -32.35 -10.23 2.09
N ILE A 95 -32.15 -10.58 1.86
CA ILE A 95 -32.50 -11.49 1.99
C ILE A 95 -33.30 -11.61 2.94
N GLY A 96 -33.56 -11.41 3.46
CA GLY A 96 -34.53 -11.58 4.36
C GLY A 96 -35.55 -10.66 4.51
#